data_046f5bfbfb0148bdba8657670418dcd9
#
_entry.id   046f5bfbfb0148bdba8657670418dcd9
#
_cell.length_a   1.000
_cell.length_b   1.000
_cell.length_c   1.000
_cell.angle_alpha   90.00
_cell.angle_beta   90.00
_cell.angle_gamma   90.00
#
_symmetry.space_group_name_H-M   'P 1'
#
loop_
_entity.id
_entity.type
_entity.pdbx_description
1 polymer ?
#
loop_
_entity_poly.entity_id
_entity_poly.type
_entity_poly.pdbx_seq_one_letter_code
_entity_poly.pdbx_strand_id
1 'polypeptide(L)'
;MLFRSFVMDCVGAAVTRNTALQAVKPGGVVMHVGLQDWASEIDMRKLTLAEITLLGTYTYSTVDLQATVNLLARKAFGDLSWVESRSLDEGPQAFMDLHAGKTAAAKVLLKPF
;
A
#
# COMPACT_ATOMS: atom_id res chain seq x y z
N MET A 1 -21.94 -5.35 -9.15
CA MET A 1 -20.83 -4.71 -8.41
C MET A 1 -20.61 -5.50 -7.14
N LEU A 2 -19.39 -6.01 -6.91
CA LEU A 2 -19.09 -6.78 -5.69
C LEU A 2 -18.65 -5.80 -4.60
N PHE A 3 -19.50 -5.58 -3.60
CA PHE A 3 -19.12 -4.79 -2.42
C PHE A 3 -18.23 -5.61 -1.49
N ARG A 4 -17.19 -4.97 -0.96
CA ARG A 4 -16.23 -5.58 -0.04
C ARG A 4 -16.49 -5.12 1.39
N SER A 5 -16.41 -6.04 2.35
CA SER A 5 -16.53 -5.70 3.78
C SER A 5 -15.30 -4.95 4.31
N PHE A 6 -14.17 -5.15 3.67
CA PHE A 6 -12.89 -4.51 3.99
C PHE A 6 -12.19 -4.09 2.69
N VAL A 7 -11.74 -2.85 2.64
CA VAL A 7 -10.98 -2.27 1.52
C VAL A 7 -9.73 -1.60 2.08
N MET A 8 -8.60 -1.84 1.46
CA MET A 8 -7.34 -1.19 1.83
C MET A 8 -6.88 -0.29 0.68
N ASP A 9 -6.66 1.00 0.97
CA ASP A 9 -6.06 1.95 0.06
C ASP A 9 -4.58 2.11 0.39
N CYS A 10 -3.73 1.41 -0.35
CA CYS A 10 -2.28 1.44 -0.18
C CYS A 10 -1.59 2.54 -1.01
N VAL A 11 -2.33 3.29 -1.81
CA VAL A 11 -1.81 4.36 -2.67
C VAL A 11 -2.03 5.74 -2.06
N GLY A 12 -3.26 6.02 -1.63
CA GLY A 12 -3.61 7.30 -1.00
C GLY A 12 -3.68 8.46 -1.97
N ALA A 13 -4.08 8.21 -3.23
CA ALA A 13 -4.40 9.22 -4.22
C ALA A 13 -5.89 9.60 -4.14
N ALA A 14 -6.27 10.78 -4.64
CA ALA A 14 -7.66 11.20 -4.69
C ALA A 14 -8.57 10.16 -5.34
N VAL A 15 -8.13 9.59 -6.47
CA VAL A 15 -8.88 8.56 -7.20
C VAL A 15 -9.02 7.26 -6.40
N THR A 16 -7.97 6.81 -5.71
CA THR A 16 -8.02 5.57 -4.94
C THR A 16 -8.83 5.70 -3.66
N ARG A 17 -8.79 6.85 -2.99
CA ARG A 17 -9.66 7.17 -1.84
C ARG A 17 -11.13 7.09 -2.20
N ASN A 18 -11.51 7.73 -3.31
CA ASN A 18 -12.89 7.68 -3.82
C ASN A 18 -13.29 6.27 -4.26
N THR A 19 -12.41 5.54 -4.94
CA THR A 19 -12.64 4.15 -5.35
C THR A 19 -12.85 3.24 -4.12
N ALA A 20 -12.06 3.41 -3.07
CA ALA A 20 -12.20 2.64 -1.83
C ALA A 20 -13.58 2.86 -1.18
N LEU A 21 -14.02 4.12 -1.08
CA LEU A 21 -15.36 4.44 -0.57
C LEU A 21 -16.49 3.90 -1.44
N GLN A 22 -16.29 3.79 -2.74
CA GLN A 22 -17.29 3.20 -3.65
C GLN A 22 -17.35 1.67 -3.57
N ALA A 23 -16.20 1.03 -3.34
CA ALA A 23 -16.07 -0.42 -3.33
C ALA A 23 -16.50 -1.07 -2.00
N VAL A 24 -16.44 -0.32 -0.91
CA VAL A 24 -16.82 -0.83 0.42
C VAL A 24 -18.35 -0.95 0.53
N LYS A 25 -18.82 -2.03 1.16
CA LYS A 25 -20.25 -2.20 1.46
C LYS A 25 -20.70 -1.32 2.64
N PRO A 26 -22.00 -1.03 2.79
CA PRO A 26 -22.53 -0.41 4.00
C PRO A 26 -22.10 -1.18 5.25
N GLY A 27 -21.72 -0.48 6.30
CA GLY A 27 -21.15 -1.04 7.54
C GLY A 27 -19.74 -1.63 7.39
N GLY A 28 -19.09 -1.44 6.22
CA GLY A 28 -17.75 -1.96 5.99
C GLY A 28 -16.64 -1.03 6.47
N VAL A 29 -15.40 -1.47 6.30
CA VAL A 29 -14.20 -0.76 6.76
C VAL A 29 -13.31 -0.39 5.58
N VAL A 30 -12.85 0.85 5.55
CA VAL A 30 -11.77 1.33 4.68
C VAL A 30 -10.54 1.60 5.53
N MET A 31 -9.45 0.89 5.26
CA MET A 31 -8.13 1.14 5.85
C MET A 31 -7.31 1.99 4.88
N HIS A 32 -6.96 3.20 5.29
CA HIS A 32 -6.15 4.13 4.53
C HIS A 32 -4.68 4.05 4.98
N VAL A 33 -3.81 3.64 4.07
CA VAL A 33 -2.38 3.38 4.30
C VAL A 33 -1.51 4.32 3.48
N GLY A 34 -1.84 4.50 2.20
CA GLY A 34 -1.04 5.26 1.25
C GLY A 34 -1.16 6.77 1.43
N LEU A 35 -0.10 7.50 1.09
CA LEU A 35 0.01 8.95 1.28
C LEU A 35 0.52 9.67 0.00
N GLN A 36 0.10 9.20 -1.19
CA GLN A 36 0.57 9.80 -2.44
C GLN A 36 0.14 11.27 -2.57
N ASP A 37 -1.14 11.56 -2.34
CA ASP A 37 -1.65 12.93 -2.39
C ASP A 37 -1.76 13.48 -0.98
N TRP A 38 -1.30 14.72 -0.79
CA TRP A 38 -1.36 15.42 0.50
C TRP A 38 -2.80 15.55 1.01
N ALA A 39 -3.70 15.98 0.15
CA ALA A 39 -5.11 16.14 0.48
C ALA A 39 -5.99 15.80 -0.73
N SER A 40 -7.22 15.42 -0.47
CA SER A 40 -8.26 15.26 -1.48
C SER A 40 -9.64 15.36 -0.86
N GLU A 41 -10.64 15.68 -1.67
CA GLU A 41 -12.03 15.57 -1.27
C GLU A 41 -12.44 14.11 -1.17
N ILE A 42 -13.27 13.80 -0.17
CA ILE A 42 -13.93 12.50 -0.03
C ILE A 42 -15.42 12.71 0.24
N ASP A 43 -16.25 11.75 -0.20
CA ASP A 43 -17.70 11.82 0.01
C ASP A 43 -18.07 11.48 1.47
N MET A 44 -18.04 12.51 2.33
CA MET A 44 -18.42 12.39 3.74
C MET A 44 -19.89 12.03 3.92
N ARG A 45 -20.76 12.43 2.98
CA ARG A 45 -22.18 12.07 3.01
C ARG A 45 -22.36 10.57 2.84
N LYS A 46 -21.67 9.97 1.87
CA LYS A 46 -21.67 8.52 1.66
C LYS A 46 -21.10 7.77 2.87
N LEU A 47 -19.98 8.24 3.39
CA LEU A 47 -19.36 7.66 4.59
C LEU A 47 -20.37 7.57 5.74
N THR A 48 -21.09 8.65 5.99
CA THR A 48 -22.08 8.73 7.08
C THR A 48 -23.33 7.89 6.78
N LEU A 49 -23.94 8.02 5.60
CA LEU A 49 -25.18 7.31 5.26
C LEU A 49 -25.02 5.80 5.14
N ALA A 50 -23.82 5.35 4.75
CA ALA A 50 -23.51 3.93 4.65
C ALA A 50 -22.79 3.38 5.91
N GLU A 51 -22.66 4.16 6.98
CA GLU A 51 -22.03 3.77 8.25
C GLU A 51 -20.64 3.15 8.04
N ILE A 52 -19.83 3.73 7.11
CA ILE A 52 -18.49 3.24 6.78
C ILE A 52 -17.53 3.65 7.89
N THR A 53 -16.72 2.70 8.36
CA THR A 53 -15.59 2.98 9.23
C THR A 53 -14.35 3.31 8.38
N LEU A 54 -13.83 4.53 8.50
CA LEU A 54 -12.58 4.95 7.87
C LEU A 54 -11.47 5.00 8.92
N LEU A 55 -10.43 4.19 8.73
CA LEU A 55 -9.29 4.09 9.64
C LEU A 55 -8.01 4.48 8.91
N GLY A 56 -7.19 5.32 9.53
CA GLY A 56 -5.81 5.54 9.12
C GLY A 56 -4.86 4.59 9.84
N THR A 57 -3.79 4.21 9.17
CA THR A 57 -2.66 3.50 9.79
C THR A 57 -1.36 4.11 9.31
N TYR A 58 -0.40 4.23 10.21
CA TYR A 58 0.90 4.83 9.92
C TYR A 58 2.03 3.94 10.41
N THR A 59 2.92 3.60 9.49
CA THR A 59 4.12 2.77 9.73
C THR A 59 3.82 1.48 10.50
N TYR A 60 4.64 1.14 11.47
CA TYR A 60 4.56 -0.11 12.24
C TYR A 60 5.24 0.09 13.61
N SER A 61 4.85 -0.70 14.57
CA SER A 61 5.54 -0.83 15.85
C SER A 61 6.73 -1.80 15.73
N THR A 62 7.62 -1.81 16.74
CA THR A 62 8.70 -2.80 16.82
C THR A 62 8.16 -4.23 16.83
N VAL A 63 7.00 -4.46 17.43
CA VAL A 63 6.34 -5.77 17.47
C VAL A 63 5.90 -6.19 16.06
N ASP A 64 5.31 -5.26 15.29
CA ASP A 64 4.89 -5.53 13.90
C ASP A 64 6.10 -5.84 13.01
N LEU A 65 7.21 -5.09 13.18
CA LEU A 65 8.45 -5.34 12.46
C LEU A 65 9.00 -6.75 12.75
N GLN A 66 9.07 -7.11 14.04
CA GLN A 66 9.53 -8.44 14.45
C GLN A 66 8.65 -9.56 13.88
N ALA A 67 7.33 -9.38 13.93
CA ALA A 67 6.39 -10.32 13.35
C ALA A 67 6.59 -10.46 11.82
N THR A 68 6.79 -9.34 11.12
CA THR A 68 7.04 -9.32 9.68
C THR A 68 8.34 -10.05 9.31
N VAL A 69 9.42 -9.81 10.05
CA VAL A 69 10.71 -10.52 9.86
C VAL A 69 10.54 -12.02 10.06
N ASN A 70 9.81 -12.45 11.07
CA ASN A 70 9.51 -13.85 11.31
C ASN A 70 8.69 -14.49 10.18
N LEU A 71 7.71 -13.76 9.63
CA LEU A 71 6.92 -14.22 8.48
C LEU A 71 7.76 -14.34 7.20
N LEU A 72 8.67 -13.36 6.96
CA LEU A 72 9.62 -13.43 5.84
C LEU A 72 10.55 -14.64 5.97
N ALA A 73 11.10 -14.89 7.16
CA ALA A 73 11.96 -16.03 7.42
C ALA A 73 11.25 -17.38 7.18
N ARG A 74 9.95 -17.44 7.44
CA ARG A 74 9.10 -18.62 7.19
C ARG A 74 8.57 -18.70 5.75
N LYS A 75 8.97 -17.79 4.87
CA LYS A 75 8.49 -17.68 3.48
C LYS A 75 6.96 -17.54 3.35
N ALA A 76 6.32 -16.94 4.35
CA ALA A 76 4.86 -16.76 4.37
C ALA A 76 4.35 -15.84 3.26
N PHE A 77 5.21 -15.02 2.66
CA PHE A 77 4.89 -14.12 1.54
C PHE A 77 5.27 -14.69 0.16
N GLY A 78 5.56 -15.98 0.08
CA GLY A 78 5.95 -16.65 -1.16
C GLY A 78 7.41 -16.45 -1.54
N ASP A 79 7.69 -16.46 -2.84
CA ASP A 79 9.05 -16.47 -3.41
C ASP A 79 9.70 -15.09 -3.52
N LEU A 80 8.98 -14.01 -3.17
CA LEU A 80 9.42 -12.62 -3.31
C LEU A 80 9.85 -12.23 -4.74
N SER A 81 9.28 -12.85 -5.77
CA SER A 81 9.58 -12.56 -7.17
C SER A 81 9.29 -11.12 -7.60
N TRP A 82 8.55 -10.38 -6.77
CA TRP A 82 8.28 -8.95 -6.92
C TRP A 82 9.42 -8.05 -6.43
N VAL A 83 10.51 -8.62 -5.92
CA VAL A 83 11.71 -7.90 -5.46
C VAL A 83 12.82 -8.09 -6.47
N GLU A 84 13.39 -6.97 -6.94
CA GLU A 84 14.60 -6.95 -7.77
C GLU A 84 15.82 -6.62 -6.91
N SER A 85 16.99 -7.19 -7.24
CA SER A 85 18.24 -6.85 -6.57
C SER A 85 19.22 -6.25 -7.58
N ARG A 86 19.85 -5.14 -7.22
CA ARG A 86 20.91 -4.48 -8.00
C ARG A 86 22.12 -4.21 -7.12
N SER A 87 23.27 -3.96 -7.72
CA SER A 87 24.46 -3.50 -7.01
C SER A 87 24.26 -2.06 -6.50
N LEU A 88 25.02 -1.66 -5.50
CA LEU A 88 24.89 -0.32 -4.89
C LEU A 88 25.20 0.81 -5.89
N ASP A 89 26.16 0.61 -6.76
CA ASP A 89 26.56 1.55 -7.82
C ASP A 89 25.49 1.76 -8.90
N GLU A 90 24.55 0.83 -9.05
CA GLU A 90 23.36 1.00 -9.91
C GLU A 90 22.24 1.80 -9.23
N GLY A 91 22.44 2.27 -8.01
CA GLY A 91 21.43 3.03 -7.25
C GLY A 91 20.83 4.22 -8.00
N PRO A 92 21.63 5.13 -8.58
CA PRO A 92 21.08 6.26 -9.34
C PRO A 92 20.19 5.82 -10.50
N GLN A 93 20.58 4.77 -11.23
CA GLN A 93 19.80 4.23 -12.33
C GLN A 93 18.51 3.56 -11.81
N ALA A 94 18.56 2.85 -10.67
CA ALA A 94 17.39 2.24 -10.06
C ALA A 94 16.31 3.29 -9.70
N PHE A 95 16.71 4.44 -9.16
CA PHE A 95 15.78 5.54 -8.88
C PHE A 95 15.15 6.11 -10.15
N MET A 96 15.94 6.29 -11.21
CA MET A 96 15.41 6.77 -12.49
C MET A 96 14.44 5.78 -13.11
N ASP A 97 14.74 4.49 -13.06
CA ASP A 97 13.89 3.43 -13.61
C ASP A 97 12.56 3.31 -12.86
N LEU A 98 12.59 3.39 -11.53
CA LEU A 98 11.38 3.40 -10.69
C LEU A 98 10.52 4.63 -10.98
N HIS A 99 11.14 5.81 -11.04
CA HIS A 99 10.42 7.06 -11.34
C HIS A 99 9.79 7.06 -12.74
N ALA A 100 10.48 6.48 -13.70
CA ALA A 100 10.00 6.38 -15.09
C ALA A 100 9.05 5.18 -15.34
N GLY A 101 8.76 4.35 -14.31
CA GLY A 101 7.93 3.17 -14.45
C GLY A 101 8.53 2.10 -15.38
N LYS A 102 9.86 2.04 -15.51
CA LYS A 102 10.57 1.12 -16.40
C LYS A 102 10.88 -0.24 -15.77
N THR A 103 10.67 -0.39 -14.47
CA THR A 103 10.81 -1.68 -13.79
C THR A 103 9.46 -2.21 -13.37
N ALA A 104 9.24 -3.52 -13.53
CA ALA A 104 8.05 -4.20 -13.04
C ALA A 104 8.14 -4.57 -11.55
N ALA A 105 9.34 -4.46 -10.97
CA ALA A 105 9.57 -4.79 -9.57
C ALA A 105 8.89 -3.76 -8.64
N ALA A 106 8.13 -4.24 -7.68
CA ALA A 106 7.52 -3.37 -6.66
C ALA A 106 8.55 -2.83 -5.67
N LYS A 107 9.72 -3.46 -5.57
CA LYS A 107 10.81 -3.10 -4.68
C LYS A 107 12.16 -3.43 -5.30
N VAL A 108 13.08 -2.48 -5.25
CA VAL A 108 14.49 -2.70 -5.64
C VAL A 108 15.36 -2.66 -4.38
N LEU A 109 16.14 -3.72 -4.16
CA LEU A 109 17.12 -3.82 -3.09
C LEU A 109 18.51 -3.53 -3.67
N LEU A 110 19.23 -2.59 -3.07
CA LEU A 110 20.61 -2.30 -3.41
C LEU A 110 21.54 -3.11 -2.50
N LYS A 111 22.42 -3.91 -3.10
CA LYS A 111 23.41 -4.73 -2.39
C LYS A 111 24.75 -3.99 -2.39
N PRO A 112 25.35 -3.74 -1.23
CA PRO A 112 26.62 -3.02 -1.13
C PRO A 112 27.83 -3.85 -1.55
N PHE A 113 27.67 -5.18 -1.64
CA PHE A 113 28.70 -6.16 -2.04
C PHE A 113 28.07 -7.50 -2.42
#